data_d5765ae5c76f88205da84e4b47afab9e
#
_entry.id   d5765ae5c76f88205da84e4b47afab9e
#
_cell.length_a   1.000
_cell.length_b   1.000
_cell.length_c   1.000
_cell.angle_alpha   90.00
_cell.angle_beta   90.00
_cell.angle_gamma   90.00
#
_symmetry.space_group_name_H-M   'P 1'
#
loop_
_entity.id
_entity.type
_entity.pdbx_description
1 polymer ?
#
loop_
_entity_poly.entity_id
_entity_poly.type
_entity_poly.pdbx_seq_one_letter_code
_entity_poly.pdbx_strand_id
1 'polypeptide(L)'
;MAVICYALRVKIELMKFSMEIRQNIIESHDRVWDELAKPGAVLSGEERIAVAREIRAARTCRFCIENKGSLGLSPGLGEHESTDPSFPKARLELIHRLMNDPGRITRAWVDNLRAEGLGDVEYVEIASLVSSVCVVDTFCEALGLELRPLPAAISGKKNYKRPATAEDEGAYVPMIAVDMLQDDYSDLYDLNHWVPNVHRAFSLIPDVVRLADDLMASHYFPYESVPRYADQNHEYAVSKTQMELIASRVSINNDCFY
;
A
#
# COMPACT_ATOMS: atom_id res chain seq x y z
N MET A 1 -13.74 16.86 13.01
CA MET A 1 -14.58 17.71 12.14
C MET A 1 -14.33 17.42 10.66
N ALA A 2 -13.10 17.36 10.16
CA ALA A 2 -12.80 17.09 8.74
C ALA A 2 -13.31 15.73 8.24
N VAL A 3 -13.18 14.66 9.03
CA VAL A 3 -13.66 13.30 8.69
C VAL A 3 -15.18 13.25 8.56
N ILE A 4 -15.91 13.94 9.44
CA ILE A 4 -17.38 14.01 9.40
C ILE A 4 -17.83 14.77 8.14
N CYS A 5 -17.15 15.86 7.78
CA CYS A 5 -17.44 16.62 6.57
C CYS A 5 -17.16 15.80 5.30
N TYR A 6 -16.08 15.00 5.28
CA TYR A 6 -15.76 14.13 4.16
C TYR A 6 -16.83 13.05 3.99
N ALA A 7 -17.17 12.32 5.05
CA ALA A 7 -18.21 11.28 5.02
C ALA A 7 -19.58 11.83 4.58
N LEU A 8 -19.96 13.01 5.06
CA LEU A 8 -21.19 13.70 4.64
C LEU A 8 -21.15 14.12 3.16
N ARG A 9 -19.99 14.63 2.68
CA ARG A 9 -19.84 15.08 1.30
C ARG A 9 -19.85 13.89 0.34
N VAL A 10 -19.15 12.81 0.65
CA VAL A 10 -19.21 11.54 -0.09
C VAL A 10 -20.63 11.02 -0.16
N LYS A 11 -21.38 11.02 0.94
CA LYS A 11 -22.78 10.59 0.96
C LYS A 11 -23.69 11.48 0.07
N ILE A 12 -23.47 12.79 0.05
CA ILE A 12 -24.23 13.73 -0.78
C ILE A 12 -23.90 13.55 -2.27
N GLU A 13 -22.64 13.37 -2.64
CA GLU A 13 -22.20 13.14 -4.02
C GLU A 13 -22.71 11.80 -4.56
N LEU A 14 -22.62 10.74 -3.76
CA LEU A 14 -23.14 9.41 -4.12
C LEU A 14 -24.65 9.36 -4.27
N MET A 15 -25.38 10.15 -3.48
CA MET A 15 -26.83 10.28 -3.66
C MET A 15 -27.22 10.82 -5.05
N LYS A 16 -26.34 11.62 -5.68
CA LYS A 16 -26.57 12.11 -7.06
C LYS A 16 -26.42 11.00 -8.12
N PHE A 17 -25.62 9.97 -7.83
CA PHE A 17 -25.34 8.87 -8.75
C PHE A 17 -26.10 7.58 -8.41
N SER A 18 -26.95 7.57 -7.39
CA SER A 18 -27.61 6.36 -6.87
C SER A 18 -26.64 5.22 -6.50
N MET A 19 -25.38 5.54 -6.20
CA MET A 19 -24.40 4.56 -5.77
C MET A 19 -24.28 4.54 -4.26
N GLU A 20 -24.32 3.35 -3.69
CA GLU A 20 -24.10 3.11 -2.27
C GLU A 20 -22.72 2.48 -2.09
N ILE A 21 -21.84 3.15 -1.31
CA ILE A 21 -20.56 2.57 -0.92
C ILE A 21 -20.77 1.70 0.31
N ARG A 22 -20.22 0.49 0.28
CA ARG A 22 -20.25 -0.41 1.43
C ARG A 22 -19.57 0.24 2.64
N GLN A 23 -20.20 0.12 3.79
CA GLN A 23 -19.75 0.76 5.02
C GLN A 23 -18.35 0.30 5.45
N ASN A 24 -18.02 -0.99 5.25
CA ASN A 24 -16.70 -1.52 5.59
C ASN A 24 -15.56 -0.88 4.76
N ILE A 25 -15.81 -0.43 3.52
CA ILE A 25 -14.82 0.31 2.73
C ILE A 25 -14.56 1.68 3.36
N ILE A 26 -15.62 2.39 3.74
CA ILE A 26 -15.49 3.71 4.39
C ILE A 26 -14.69 3.59 5.68
N GLU A 27 -15.02 2.61 6.50
CA GLU A 27 -14.36 2.37 7.78
C GLU A 27 -12.90 1.94 7.65
N SER A 28 -12.56 1.10 6.67
CA SER A 28 -11.17 0.72 6.41
C SER A 28 -10.34 1.91 5.92
N HIS A 29 -10.91 2.78 5.08
CA HIS A 29 -10.27 4.03 4.69
C HIS A 29 -10.05 4.98 5.88
N ASP A 30 -11.01 5.05 6.81
CA ASP A 30 -10.87 5.86 8.01
C ASP A 30 -9.72 5.35 8.88
N ARG A 31 -9.64 4.03 9.10
CA ARG A 31 -8.52 3.41 9.84
C ARG A 31 -7.17 3.69 9.18
N VAL A 32 -7.07 3.55 7.86
CA VAL A 32 -5.84 3.87 7.12
C VAL A 32 -5.44 5.33 7.31
N TRP A 33 -6.38 6.27 7.24
CA TRP A 33 -6.12 7.70 7.42
C TRP A 33 -5.76 8.06 8.86
N ASP A 34 -6.37 7.41 9.83
CA ASP A 34 -6.02 7.56 11.25
C ASP A 34 -4.60 7.03 11.54
N GLU A 35 -4.22 5.90 10.94
CA GLU A 35 -2.86 5.36 11.06
C GLU A 35 -1.82 6.20 10.29
N LEU A 36 -2.18 6.75 9.13
CA LEU A 36 -1.31 7.64 8.35
C LEU A 36 -0.88 8.88 9.17
N ALA A 37 -1.76 9.41 10.02
CA ALA A 37 -1.49 10.58 10.84
C ALA A 37 -0.47 10.33 11.97
N LYS A 38 -0.33 9.08 12.42
CA LYS A 38 0.45 8.70 13.60
C LYS A 38 1.92 8.44 13.25
N PRO A 39 2.85 8.53 14.22
CA PRO A 39 4.19 7.99 14.04
C PRO A 39 4.14 6.48 13.74
N GLY A 40 4.95 6.06 12.80
CA GLY A 40 5.07 4.67 12.41
C GLY A 40 6.28 3.97 13.05
N ALA A 41 6.84 3.00 12.34
CA ALA A 41 7.99 2.25 12.80
C ALA A 41 9.26 3.12 12.89
N VAL A 42 9.57 3.84 11.81
CA VAL A 42 10.76 4.70 11.72
C VAL A 42 10.47 6.13 11.26
N LEU A 43 9.29 6.39 10.70
CA LEU A 43 8.86 7.72 10.29
C LEU A 43 7.99 8.39 11.36
N SER A 44 8.16 9.70 11.58
CA SER A 44 7.24 10.50 12.38
C SER A 44 5.90 10.70 11.63
N GLY A 45 4.86 11.15 12.33
CA GLY A 45 3.60 11.50 11.67
C GLY A 45 3.77 12.54 10.58
N GLU A 46 4.62 13.56 10.81
CA GLU A 46 4.92 14.59 9.81
C GLU A 46 5.63 14.02 8.58
N GLU A 47 6.63 13.12 8.79
CA GLU A 47 7.31 12.42 7.69
C GLU A 47 6.35 11.54 6.89
N ARG A 48 5.44 10.83 7.55
CA ARG A 48 4.42 9.99 6.88
C ARG A 48 3.47 10.83 6.02
N ILE A 49 3.01 11.98 6.52
CA ILE A 49 2.19 12.91 5.75
C ILE A 49 2.98 13.51 4.59
N ALA A 50 4.26 13.82 4.78
CA ALA A 50 5.12 14.27 3.69
C ALA A 50 5.27 13.18 2.61
N VAL A 51 5.51 11.92 3.00
CA VAL A 51 5.52 10.76 2.09
C VAL A 51 4.19 10.63 1.34
N ALA A 52 3.04 10.75 2.02
CA ALA A 52 1.74 10.66 1.36
C ALA A 52 1.51 11.79 0.34
N ARG A 53 2.01 12.99 0.62
CA ARG A 53 1.98 14.11 -0.32
C ARG A 53 2.85 13.84 -1.54
N GLU A 54 4.04 13.28 -1.32
CA GLU A 54 4.96 12.89 -2.39
C GLU A 54 4.41 11.75 -3.25
N ILE A 55 3.73 10.74 -2.66
CA ILE A 55 3.04 9.68 -3.38
C ILE A 55 2.03 10.25 -4.39
N ARG A 56 1.27 11.27 -3.99
CA ARG A 56 0.33 11.95 -4.88
C ARG A 56 1.03 12.73 -5.99
N ALA A 57 2.13 13.42 -5.67
CA ALA A 57 2.91 14.16 -6.64
C ALA A 57 3.63 13.24 -7.64
N ALA A 58 4.10 12.09 -7.21
CA ALA A 58 4.76 11.10 -8.06
C ALA A 58 3.90 10.68 -9.26
N ARG A 59 2.58 10.69 -9.13
CA ARG A 59 1.62 10.32 -10.21
C ARG A 59 1.71 11.22 -11.43
N THR A 60 2.14 12.47 -11.27
CA THR A 60 2.28 13.46 -12.35
C THR A 60 3.74 13.81 -12.65
N CYS A 61 4.68 13.16 -12.01
CA CYS A 61 6.11 13.38 -12.24
C CYS A 61 6.46 13.06 -13.70
N ARG A 62 6.93 14.08 -14.43
CA ARG A 62 7.27 13.96 -15.86
C ARG A 62 8.35 12.94 -16.11
N PHE A 63 9.42 12.93 -15.28
CA PHE A 63 10.49 11.95 -15.40
C PHE A 63 9.97 10.51 -15.26
N CYS A 64 9.07 10.24 -14.31
CA CYS A 64 8.46 8.92 -14.16
C CYS A 64 7.61 8.51 -15.36
N ILE A 65 6.80 9.44 -15.88
CA ILE A 65 5.95 9.20 -17.06
C ILE A 65 6.80 8.87 -18.28
N GLU A 66 7.86 9.64 -18.54
CA GLU A 66 8.79 9.41 -19.65
C GLU A 66 9.51 8.07 -19.50
N ASN A 67 9.99 7.74 -18.29
CA ASN A 67 10.66 6.47 -18.03
C ASN A 67 9.74 5.26 -18.19
N LYS A 68 8.49 5.34 -17.73
CA LYS A 68 7.51 4.25 -17.89
C LYS A 68 7.25 3.96 -19.38
N GLY A 69 7.28 4.98 -20.23
CA GLY A 69 7.14 4.84 -21.68
C GLY A 69 8.38 4.28 -22.38
N SER A 70 9.54 4.20 -21.71
CA SER A 70 10.76 3.66 -22.29
C SER A 70 10.73 2.14 -22.34
N LEU A 71 11.26 1.54 -23.40
CA LEU A 71 11.41 0.09 -23.56
C LEU A 71 12.66 -0.46 -22.85
N GLY A 72 13.46 0.38 -22.18
CA GLY A 72 14.68 -0.01 -21.51
C GLY A 72 14.42 -0.80 -20.22
N LEU A 73 15.24 -1.81 -19.95
CA LEU A 73 15.22 -2.57 -18.69
C LEU A 73 15.68 -1.74 -17.47
N SER A 74 16.47 -0.69 -17.75
CA SER A 74 16.93 0.24 -16.72
C SER A 74 16.25 1.60 -16.89
N PRO A 75 15.84 2.24 -15.81
CA PRO A 75 15.32 3.60 -15.88
C PRO A 75 16.41 4.54 -16.41
N GLY A 76 15.99 5.54 -17.19
CA GLY A 76 16.86 6.62 -17.61
C GLY A 76 17.45 7.39 -16.42
N LEU A 77 18.53 8.12 -16.66
CA LEU A 77 19.07 9.06 -15.67
C LEU A 77 18.25 10.35 -15.70
N GLY A 78 17.86 10.84 -14.55
CA GLY A 78 17.11 12.09 -14.38
C GLY A 78 16.76 12.35 -12.93
N GLU A 79 16.10 13.44 -12.71
CA GLU A 79 15.67 13.86 -11.36
C GLU A 79 14.15 13.87 -11.29
N HIS A 80 13.62 13.33 -10.19
CA HIS A 80 12.19 13.38 -9.91
C HIS A 80 11.76 14.82 -9.57
N GLU A 81 10.55 15.17 -10.01
CA GLU A 81 9.88 16.38 -9.52
C GLU A 81 9.34 16.09 -8.13
N SER A 82 9.86 16.75 -7.11
CA SER A 82 9.48 16.53 -5.70
C SER A 82 8.72 17.72 -5.12
N THR A 83 7.79 17.42 -4.21
CA THR A 83 7.09 18.45 -3.40
C THR A 83 7.97 19.01 -2.30
N ASP A 84 9.03 18.30 -1.92
CA ASP A 84 9.98 18.68 -0.88
C ASP A 84 11.41 18.37 -1.33
N PRO A 85 12.19 19.40 -1.71
CA PRO A 85 13.59 19.23 -2.11
C PRO A 85 14.50 18.66 -1.01
N SER A 86 14.06 18.63 0.24
CA SER A 86 14.82 18.09 1.36
C SER A 86 14.69 16.57 1.52
N PHE A 87 13.82 15.92 0.74
CA PHE A 87 13.70 14.46 0.76
C PHE A 87 15.03 13.80 0.45
N PRO A 88 15.45 12.80 1.25
CA PRO A 88 16.57 11.94 0.90
C PRO A 88 16.36 11.30 -0.48
N LYS A 89 17.39 11.30 -1.33
CA LYS A 89 17.26 10.79 -2.71
C LYS A 89 16.76 9.35 -2.76
N ALA A 90 17.27 8.48 -1.91
CA ALA A 90 16.83 7.08 -1.86
C ALA A 90 15.35 6.94 -1.48
N ARG A 91 14.85 7.77 -0.56
CA ARG A 91 13.43 7.81 -0.18
C ARG A 91 12.57 8.29 -1.33
N LEU A 92 12.99 9.36 -2.00
CA LEU A 92 12.29 9.91 -3.16
C LEU A 92 12.21 8.89 -4.31
N GLU A 93 13.35 8.27 -4.66
CA GLU A 93 13.42 7.23 -5.69
C GLU A 93 12.52 6.05 -5.34
N LEU A 94 12.49 5.60 -4.07
CA LEU A 94 11.62 4.51 -3.63
C LEU A 94 10.14 4.85 -3.86
N ILE A 95 9.69 6.03 -3.40
CA ILE A 95 8.29 6.45 -3.54
C ILE A 95 7.88 6.47 -5.01
N HIS A 96 8.68 7.15 -5.84
CA HIS A 96 8.38 7.34 -7.25
C HIS A 96 8.40 6.03 -8.04
N ARG A 97 9.33 5.12 -7.73
CA ARG A 97 9.42 3.80 -8.36
C ARG A 97 8.25 2.92 -8.01
N LEU A 98 7.93 2.80 -6.72
CA LEU A 98 6.80 2.01 -6.27
C LEU A 98 5.47 2.53 -6.85
N MET A 99 5.33 3.85 -6.99
CA MET A 99 4.10 4.45 -7.49
C MET A 99 3.91 4.27 -8.99
N ASN A 100 4.98 4.38 -9.78
CA ASN A 100 4.86 4.50 -11.24
C ASN A 100 5.38 3.29 -12.01
N ASP A 101 6.33 2.52 -11.46
CA ASP A 101 7.06 1.51 -12.21
C ASP A 101 7.55 0.33 -11.35
N PRO A 102 6.67 -0.26 -10.54
CA PRO A 102 7.04 -1.36 -9.63
C PRO A 102 7.50 -2.62 -10.39
N GLY A 103 7.05 -2.83 -11.63
CA GLY A 103 7.40 -3.99 -12.44
C GLY A 103 8.88 -4.06 -12.83
N ARG A 104 9.63 -2.96 -12.73
CA ARG A 104 11.08 -2.91 -13.02
C ARG A 104 11.96 -2.80 -11.78
N ILE A 105 11.46 -3.16 -10.61
CA ILE A 105 12.25 -3.25 -9.38
C ILE A 105 13.15 -4.49 -9.47
N THR A 106 14.45 -4.30 -9.23
CA THR A 106 15.46 -5.36 -9.24
C THR A 106 16.22 -5.42 -7.92
N ARG A 107 16.87 -6.54 -7.63
CA ARG A 107 17.76 -6.68 -6.46
C ARG A 107 18.81 -5.57 -6.44
N ALA A 108 19.51 -5.36 -7.56
CA ALA A 108 20.56 -4.34 -7.68
C ALA A 108 20.03 -2.93 -7.38
N TRP A 109 18.82 -2.62 -7.78
CA TRP A 109 18.20 -1.32 -7.47
C TRP A 109 17.92 -1.18 -5.96
N VAL A 110 17.40 -2.23 -5.31
CA VAL A 110 17.17 -2.22 -3.85
C VAL A 110 18.50 -2.10 -3.09
N ASP A 111 19.54 -2.81 -3.53
CA ASP A 111 20.87 -2.75 -2.91
C ASP A 111 21.50 -1.36 -3.05
N ASN A 112 21.25 -0.65 -4.16
CA ASN A 112 21.67 0.74 -4.34
C ASN A 112 20.96 1.66 -3.34
N LEU A 113 19.65 1.49 -3.12
CA LEU A 113 18.94 2.29 -2.10
C LEU A 113 19.49 2.07 -0.70
N ARG A 114 19.86 0.82 -0.36
CA ARG A 114 20.53 0.50 0.91
C ARG A 114 21.91 1.16 1.03
N ALA A 115 22.68 1.17 -0.06
CA ALA A 115 23.99 1.83 -0.09
C ALA A 115 23.86 3.36 0.12
N GLU A 116 22.73 3.94 -0.28
CA GLU A 116 22.37 5.34 -0.04
C GLU A 116 21.74 5.56 1.35
N GLY A 117 21.68 4.53 2.20
CA GLY A 117 21.24 4.62 3.59
C GLY A 117 19.77 4.29 3.87
N LEU A 118 19.00 3.83 2.88
CA LEU A 118 17.61 3.39 3.11
C LEU A 118 17.58 2.04 3.82
N GLY A 119 17.06 2.00 5.03
CA GLY A 119 16.91 0.75 5.80
C GLY A 119 15.71 -0.08 5.40
N ASP A 120 15.77 -1.41 5.65
CA ASP A 120 14.68 -2.34 5.30
C ASP A 120 13.33 -1.97 5.95
N VAL A 121 13.35 -1.50 7.21
CA VAL A 121 12.13 -1.09 7.91
C VAL A 121 11.52 0.17 7.27
N GLU A 122 12.35 1.11 6.88
CA GLU A 122 11.91 2.31 6.17
C GLU A 122 11.35 1.97 4.79
N TYR A 123 12.01 1.03 4.07
CA TYR A 123 11.51 0.51 2.81
C TYR A 123 10.10 -0.06 2.96
N VAL A 124 9.88 -0.94 3.95
CA VAL A 124 8.57 -1.56 4.21
C VAL A 124 7.53 -0.52 4.63
N GLU A 125 7.89 0.43 5.49
CA GLU A 125 6.97 1.47 5.92
C GLU A 125 6.52 2.36 4.75
N ILE A 126 7.46 2.80 3.91
CA ILE A 126 7.13 3.59 2.71
C ILE A 126 6.31 2.78 1.72
N ALA A 127 6.66 1.52 1.46
CA ALA A 127 5.92 0.65 0.55
C ALA A 127 4.46 0.47 1.02
N SER A 128 4.23 0.34 2.32
CA SER A 128 2.89 0.26 2.89
C SER A 128 2.09 1.55 2.71
N LEU A 129 2.74 2.71 2.88
CA LEU A 129 2.12 4.00 2.64
C LEU A 129 1.75 4.20 1.17
N VAL A 130 2.64 3.81 0.25
CA VAL A 130 2.36 3.86 -1.20
C VAL A 130 1.15 2.99 -1.51
N SER A 131 1.12 1.74 -1.04
CA SER A 131 0.00 0.82 -1.26
C SER A 131 -1.31 1.40 -0.71
N SER A 132 -1.33 1.84 0.54
CA SER A 132 -2.53 2.32 1.21
C SER A 132 -3.09 3.59 0.58
N VAL A 133 -2.23 4.58 0.31
CA VAL A 133 -2.65 5.85 -0.33
C VAL A 133 -3.11 5.58 -1.76
N CYS A 134 -2.41 4.70 -2.50
CA CYS A 134 -2.80 4.35 -3.87
C CYS A 134 -4.19 3.71 -3.92
N VAL A 135 -4.50 2.76 -3.02
CA VAL A 135 -5.82 2.11 -2.96
C VAL A 135 -6.93 3.13 -2.70
N VAL A 136 -6.76 3.97 -1.67
CA VAL A 136 -7.79 4.96 -1.29
C VAL A 136 -7.98 6.02 -2.38
N ASP A 137 -6.88 6.55 -2.94
CA ASP A 137 -6.96 7.59 -3.97
C ASP A 137 -7.54 7.03 -5.28
N THR A 138 -7.13 5.84 -5.71
CA THR A 138 -7.67 5.18 -6.91
C THR A 138 -9.15 4.87 -6.76
N PHE A 139 -9.60 4.47 -5.58
CA PHE A 139 -11.02 4.28 -5.29
C PHE A 139 -11.79 5.59 -5.45
N CYS A 140 -11.30 6.69 -4.90
CA CYS A 140 -11.94 7.99 -5.05
C CYS A 140 -12.02 8.41 -6.52
N GLU A 141 -10.93 8.27 -7.26
CA GLU A 141 -10.87 8.63 -8.69
C GLU A 141 -11.80 7.76 -9.55
N ALA A 142 -11.83 6.44 -9.30
CA ALA A 142 -12.70 5.52 -10.03
C ALA A 142 -14.18 5.85 -9.88
N LEU A 143 -14.55 6.44 -8.76
CA LEU A 143 -15.91 6.90 -8.48
C LEU A 143 -16.15 8.38 -8.83
N GLY A 144 -15.16 9.09 -9.35
CA GLY A 144 -15.26 10.52 -9.63
C GLY A 144 -15.37 11.40 -8.38
N LEU A 145 -14.88 10.93 -7.25
CA LEU A 145 -14.87 11.64 -5.98
C LEU A 145 -13.61 12.49 -5.84
N GLU A 146 -13.69 13.56 -5.06
CA GLU A 146 -12.49 14.28 -4.64
C GLU A 146 -11.58 13.38 -3.79
N LEU A 147 -10.27 13.53 -3.96
CA LEU A 147 -9.31 12.82 -3.10
C LEU A 147 -9.52 13.21 -1.64
N ARG A 148 -9.42 12.23 -0.78
CA ARG A 148 -9.48 12.44 0.67
C ARG A 148 -8.41 13.47 1.11
N PRO A 149 -8.72 14.53 1.86
CA PRO A 149 -7.71 15.41 2.39
C PRO A 149 -6.74 14.63 3.28
N LEU A 150 -5.44 14.87 3.14
CA LEU A 150 -4.46 14.26 4.04
C LEU A 150 -4.70 14.75 5.47
N PRO A 151 -4.60 13.88 6.48
CA PRO A 151 -4.85 14.25 7.86
C PRO A 151 -3.74 15.14 8.41
N ALA A 152 -4.01 15.84 9.51
CA ALA A 152 -2.97 16.52 10.27
C ALA A 152 -2.09 15.47 10.98
N ALA A 153 -0.78 15.65 10.95
CA ALA A 153 0.14 14.78 11.64
C ALA A 153 -0.08 14.81 13.17
N ILE A 154 0.03 13.66 13.78
CA ILE A 154 -0.04 13.48 15.23
C ILE A 154 1.38 13.29 15.75
N SER A 155 1.79 14.11 16.72
CA SER A 155 3.06 13.94 17.41
C SER A 155 3.03 12.74 18.35
N GLY A 156 4.12 11.99 18.41
CA GLY A 156 4.20 10.81 19.28
C GLY A 156 5.56 10.13 19.18
N LYS A 157 5.72 9.06 19.96
CA LYS A 157 6.93 8.23 19.91
C LYS A 157 6.77 7.16 18.84
N LYS A 158 7.82 6.94 18.07
CA LYS A 158 7.96 5.78 17.20
C LYS A 158 8.04 4.54 18.09
N ASN A 159 7.24 3.53 17.81
CA ASN A 159 7.19 2.30 18.60
C ASN A 159 7.39 1.11 17.67
N TYR A 160 8.65 0.75 17.46
CA TYR A 160 9.01 -0.37 16.61
C TYR A 160 9.94 -1.33 17.33
N LYS A 161 9.58 -2.60 17.28
CA LYS A 161 10.43 -3.72 17.66
C LYS A 161 10.51 -4.67 16.47
N ARG A 162 11.72 -4.87 15.95
CA ARG A 162 11.93 -5.83 14.87
C ARG A 162 11.50 -7.22 15.32
N PRO A 163 10.67 -7.93 14.56
CA PRO A 163 10.37 -9.33 14.84
C PRO A 163 11.64 -10.18 14.84
N ALA A 164 11.86 -10.95 15.92
CA ALA A 164 13.06 -11.79 16.04
C ALA A 164 13.10 -12.92 15.00
N THR A 165 11.94 -13.31 14.49
CA THR A 165 11.74 -14.35 13.48
C THR A 165 11.70 -13.81 12.05
N ALA A 166 12.03 -12.53 11.83
CA ALA A 166 12.16 -11.98 10.49
C ALA A 166 13.51 -12.34 9.88
N GLU A 167 13.47 -13.15 8.82
CA GLU A 167 14.63 -13.74 8.14
C GLU A 167 14.69 -13.33 6.66
N ASP A 168 15.90 -13.36 6.10
CA ASP A 168 16.09 -13.18 4.65
C ASP A 168 15.82 -14.52 3.93
N GLU A 169 14.67 -14.58 3.27
CA GLU A 169 14.26 -15.74 2.46
C GLU A 169 14.46 -15.49 0.95
N GLY A 170 15.35 -14.58 0.57
CA GLY A 170 15.63 -14.22 -0.81
C GLY A 170 14.67 -13.17 -1.39
N ALA A 171 13.75 -12.61 -0.60
CA ALA A 171 12.96 -11.43 -0.96
C ALA A 171 13.80 -10.15 -0.91
N TYR A 172 13.23 -9.01 -1.27
CA TYR A 172 13.95 -7.74 -1.20
C TYR A 172 14.19 -7.28 0.25
N VAL A 173 13.33 -7.68 1.17
CA VAL A 173 13.43 -7.36 2.61
C VAL A 173 13.18 -8.63 3.43
N PRO A 174 13.69 -8.70 4.67
CA PRO A 174 13.37 -9.81 5.57
C PRO A 174 11.87 -9.88 5.85
N MET A 175 11.36 -11.10 6.01
CA MET A 175 9.96 -11.40 6.32
C MET A 175 9.88 -12.37 7.49
N ILE A 176 8.76 -12.36 8.23
CA ILE A 176 8.50 -13.40 9.23
C ILE A 176 8.27 -14.73 8.51
N ALA A 177 9.06 -15.74 8.84
CA ALA A 177 8.92 -17.08 8.28
C ALA A 177 7.59 -17.71 8.73
N VAL A 178 6.93 -18.45 7.82
CA VAL A 178 5.57 -19.00 8.07
C VAL A 178 5.59 -20.02 9.22
N ASP A 179 6.66 -20.80 9.35
CA ASP A 179 6.84 -21.81 10.38
C ASP A 179 7.41 -21.25 11.70
N MET A 180 7.71 -19.96 11.75
CA MET A 180 8.34 -19.29 12.88
C MET A 180 7.41 -18.26 13.56
N LEU A 181 6.10 -18.35 13.31
CA LEU A 181 5.13 -17.50 14.00
C LEU A 181 5.14 -17.76 15.49
N GLN A 182 5.40 -16.71 16.27
CA GLN A 182 5.32 -16.72 17.73
C GLN A 182 4.02 -16.09 18.20
N ASP A 183 3.71 -16.26 19.47
CA ASP A 183 2.43 -15.85 20.09
C ASP A 183 1.99 -14.41 19.73
N ASP A 184 2.94 -13.46 19.70
CA ASP A 184 2.66 -12.05 19.38
C ASP A 184 2.28 -11.83 17.90
N TYR A 185 2.50 -12.81 17.04
CA TYR A 185 2.31 -12.71 15.57
C TYR A 185 1.45 -13.83 15.01
N SER A 186 0.84 -14.66 15.88
CA SER A 186 0.04 -15.82 15.49
C SER A 186 -1.20 -15.47 14.64
N ASP A 187 -1.62 -14.21 14.67
CA ASP A 187 -2.75 -13.68 13.90
C ASP A 187 -2.38 -13.21 12.49
N LEU A 188 -1.08 -13.13 12.17
CA LEU A 188 -0.66 -12.56 10.89
C LEU A 188 -0.95 -13.45 9.69
N TYR A 189 -0.97 -14.79 9.88
CA TYR A 189 -1.15 -15.72 8.78
C TYR A 189 -2.14 -16.83 9.15
N ASP A 190 -3.03 -17.17 8.23
CA ASP A 190 -3.83 -18.39 8.35
C ASP A 190 -3.00 -19.60 7.90
N LEU A 191 -2.45 -20.33 8.87
CA LEU A 191 -1.60 -21.49 8.62
C LEU A 191 -2.36 -22.73 8.08
N ASN A 192 -3.69 -22.68 8.00
CA ASN A 192 -4.46 -23.74 7.35
C ASN A 192 -4.38 -23.66 5.81
N HIS A 193 -3.83 -22.59 5.29
CA HIS A 193 -3.71 -22.33 3.86
C HIS A 193 -2.28 -21.92 3.49
N TRP A 194 -1.99 -22.00 2.20
CA TRP A 194 -0.75 -21.44 1.67
C TRP A 194 -0.71 -19.92 1.87
N VAL A 195 0.38 -19.42 2.45
CA VAL A 195 0.59 -18.00 2.72
C VAL A 195 1.45 -17.40 1.60
N PRO A 196 0.87 -16.60 0.71
CA PRO A 196 1.60 -16.00 -0.42
C PRO A 196 2.56 -14.92 0.04
N ASN A 197 3.64 -14.72 -0.72
CA ASN A 197 4.65 -13.70 -0.39
C ASN A 197 4.08 -12.28 -0.41
N VAL A 198 3.06 -12.00 -1.22
CA VAL A 198 2.39 -10.68 -1.24
C VAL A 198 1.77 -10.35 0.12
N HIS A 199 1.22 -11.33 0.82
CA HIS A 199 0.69 -11.16 2.17
C HIS A 199 1.81 -10.96 3.21
N ARG A 200 2.93 -11.66 3.04
CA ARG A 200 4.10 -11.62 3.92
C ARG A 200 4.97 -10.37 3.74
N ALA A 201 4.87 -9.70 2.60
CA ALA A 201 5.80 -8.65 2.17
C ALA A 201 5.97 -7.50 3.18
N PHE A 202 4.95 -7.23 3.99
CA PHE A 202 4.98 -6.19 5.03
C PHE A 202 5.30 -6.71 6.43
N SER A 203 5.53 -8.01 6.62
CA SER A 203 5.61 -8.63 7.94
C SER A 203 6.80 -8.18 8.80
N LEU A 204 7.77 -7.49 8.22
CA LEU A 204 8.80 -6.80 8.99
C LEU A 204 8.20 -5.74 9.93
N ILE A 205 6.99 -5.24 9.63
CA ILE A 205 6.19 -4.36 10.48
C ILE A 205 4.80 -5.00 10.64
N PRO A 206 4.58 -5.85 11.65
CA PRO A 206 3.36 -6.65 11.80
C PRO A 206 2.05 -5.86 11.74
N ASP A 207 2.01 -4.66 12.34
CA ASP A 207 0.81 -3.82 12.32
C ASP A 207 0.43 -3.34 10.91
N VAL A 208 1.40 -3.25 10.02
CA VAL A 208 1.16 -2.93 8.61
C VAL A 208 0.49 -4.10 7.88
N VAL A 209 0.84 -5.36 8.22
CA VAL A 209 0.13 -6.53 7.67
C VAL A 209 -1.34 -6.48 8.05
N ARG A 210 -1.64 -6.26 9.34
CA ARG A 210 -3.03 -6.16 9.84
C ARG A 210 -3.83 -5.07 9.13
N LEU A 211 -3.20 -3.90 8.91
CA LEU A 211 -3.84 -2.79 8.22
C LEU A 211 -4.07 -3.09 6.73
N ALA A 212 -3.10 -3.75 6.07
CA ALA A 212 -3.21 -4.15 4.67
C ALA A 212 -4.29 -5.22 4.48
N ASP A 213 -4.40 -6.18 5.39
CA ASP A 213 -5.43 -7.21 5.36
C ASP A 213 -6.84 -6.63 5.54
N ASP A 214 -7.00 -5.70 6.47
CA ASP A 214 -8.26 -5.00 6.67
C ASP A 214 -8.69 -4.23 5.41
N LEU A 215 -7.75 -3.54 4.78
CA LEU A 215 -7.99 -2.81 3.54
C LEU A 215 -8.31 -3.78 2.38
N MET A 216 -7.59 -4.88 2.25
CA MET A 216 -7.84 -5.91 1.24
C MET A 216 -9.21 -6.57 1.45
N ALA A 217 -9.56 -6.94 2.68
CA ALA A 217 -10.83 -7.57 3.00
C ALA A 217 -12.03 -6.69 2.65
N SER A 218 -11.88 -5.36 2.79
CA SER A 218 -12.93 -4.40 2.44
C SER A 218 -13.08 -4.18 0.93
N HIS A 219 -11.99 -4.19 0.18
CA HIS A 219 -11.96 -3.89 -1.26
C HIS A 219 -12.11 -5.12 -2.15
N TYR A 220 -11.64 -6.26 -1.66
CA TYR A 220 -11.59 -7.50 -2.43
C TYR A 220 -12.35 -8.60 -1.69
N PHE A 221 -11.64 -9.63 -1.22
CA PHE A 221 -12.19 -10.68 -0.37
C PHE A 221 -11.40 -10.78 0.94
N PRO A 222 -12.05 -11.17 2.06
CA PRO A 222 -11.33 -11.60 3.23
C PRO A 222 -10.34 -12.71 2.86
N TYR A 223 -9.14 -12.67 3.45
CA TYR A 223 -8.05 -13.59 3.08
C TYR A 223 -8.45 -15.06 3.19
N GLU A 224 -9.21 -15.43 4.21
CA GLU A 224 -9.74 -16.78 4.43
C GLU A 224 -10.72 -17.24 3.34
N SER A 225 -11.27 -16.31 2.58
CA SER A 225 -12.17 -16.61 1.46
C SER A 225 -11.42 -16.84 0.14
N VAL A 226 -10.16 -16.42 0.03
CA VAL A 226 -9.38 -16.52 -1.20
C VAL A 226 -9.28 -17.98 -1.71
N PRO A 227 -9.02 -19.01 -0.89
CA PRO A 227 -8.95 -20.39 -1.34
C PRO A 227 -10.30 -21.02 -1.74
N ARG A 228 -11.42 -20.39 -1.39
CA ARG A 228 -12.78 -20.95 -1.60
C ARG A 228 -13.33 -20.56 -2.96
N TYR A 229 -12.70 -20.99 -4.05
CA TYR A 229 -13.09 -20.61 -5.41
C TYR A 229 -14.50 -21.01 -5.83
N ALA A 230 -15.06 -22.07 -5.25
CA ALA A 230 -16.39 -22.56 -5.56
C ALA A 230 -17.51 -21.94 -4.71
N ASP A 231 -17.17 -21.18 -3.67
CA ASP A 231 -18.16 -20.57 -2.80
C ASP A 231 -18.79 -19.38 -3.49
N GLN A 232 -20.11 -19.48 -3.75
CA GLN A 232 -20.91 -18.43 -4.38
C GLN A 232 -21.76 -17.64 -3.36
N ASN A 233 -21.72 -18.02 -2.10
CA ASN A 233 -22.47 -17.37 -1.04
C ASN A 233 -21.69 -16.18 -0.49
N HIS A 234 -21.60 -15.10 -1.26
CA HIS A 234 -21.02 -13.83 -0.81
C HIS A 234 -21.99 -12.68 -1.08
N GLU A 235 -21.84 -11.63 -0.33
CA GLU A 235 -22.71 -10.44 -0.37
C GLU A 235 -22.40 -9.47 -1.55
N TYR A 236 -21.56 -9.88 -2.51
CA TYR A 236 -21.13 -9.01 -3.60
C TYR A 236 -22.02 -9.15 -4.82
N ALA A 237 -22.21 -8.04 -5.55
CA ALA A 237 -22.98 -8.02 -6.80
C ALA A 237 -22.34 -8.80 -7.95
N VAL A 238 -21.03 -9.06 -7.86
CA VAL A 238 -20.24 -9.82 -8.85
C VAL A 238 -19.74 -11.11 -8.22
N SER A 239 -19.67 -12.18 -9.02
CA SER A 239 -19.13 -13.46 -8.55
C SER A 239 -17.62 -13.36 -8.31
N LYS A 240 -17.08 -14.28 -7.50
CA LYS A 240 -15.64 -14.36 -7.27
C LYS A 240 -14.87 -14.54 -8.59
N THR A 241 -15.33 -15.38 -9.50
CA THR A 241 -14.72 -15.55 -10.82
C THR A 241 -14.65 -14.24 -11.61
N GLN A 242 -15.70 -13.42 -11.52
CA GLN A 242 -15.70 -12.09 -12.17
C GLN A 242 -14.71 -11.14 -11.51
N MET A 243 -14.60 -11.16 -10.19
CA MET A 243 -13.60 -10.34 -9.47
C MET A 243 -12.17 -10.78 -9.83
N GLU A 244 -11.90 -12.09 -9.89
CA GLU A 244 -10.58 -12.61 -10.29
C GLU A 244 -10.23 -12.24 -11.73
N LEU A 245 -11.20 -12.22 -12.64
CA LEU A 245 -11.00 -11.77 -14.02
C LEU A 245 -10.62 -10.27 -14.05
N ILE A 246 -11.29 -9.45 -13.24
CA ILE A 246 -10.97 -8.02 -13.13
C ILE A 246 -9.56 -7.84 -12.52
N ALA A 247 -9.26 -8.55 -11.43
CA ALA A 247 -7.95 -8.49 -10.76
C ALA A 247 -6.82 -8.91 -11.70
N SER A 248 -7.00 -10.00 -12.46
CA SER A 248 -6.04 -10.45 -13.48
C SER A 248 -5.82 -9.37 -14.56
N ARG A 249 -6.90 -8.70 -14.99
CA ARG A 249 -6.78 -7.62 -15.98
C ARG A 249 -6.02 -6.41 -15.42
N VAL A 250 -6.26 -6.06 -14.15
CA VAL A 250 -5.51 -4.99 -13.47
C VAL A 250 -4.03 -5.36 -13.35
N SER A 251 -3.73 -6.61 -12.97
CA SER A 251 -2.36 -7.11 -12.88
C SER A 251 -1.62 -7.01 -14.22
N ILE A 252 -2.25 -7.44 -15.32
CA ILE A 252 -1.68 -7.34 -16.67
C ILE A 252 -1.39 -5.88 -17.05
N ASN A 253 -2.31 -4.96 -16.75
CA ASN A 253 -2.13 -3.54 -17.06
C ASN A 253 -1.01 -2.87 -16.23
N ASN A 254 -0.64 -3.46 -15.12
CA ASN A 254 0.43 -2.98 -14.24
C ASN A 254 1.73 -3.78 -14.35
N ASP A 255 1.88 -4.61 -15.40
CA ASP A 255 3.05 -5.46 -15.61
C ASP A 255 3.39 -6.35 -14.40
N CYS A 256 2.37 -6.78 -13.66
CA CYS A 256 2.52 -7.65 -12.50
C CYS A 256 2.63 -9.11 -12.95
N PHE A 257 3.73 -9.76 -12.58
CA PHE A 257 3.99 -11.18 -12.89
C PHE A 257 3.58 -12.15 -11.77
N TYR A 258 3.08 -11.63 -10.67
CA TYR A 258 2.72 -12.44 -9.49
C TYR A 258 1.32 -13.06 -9.56
#